data_91f9e9b4ee14b4b19fd9e5956b4f7692
#
_entry.id   91f9e9b4ee14b4b19fd9e5956b4f7692
#
_cell.length_a   1.000
_cell.length_b   1.000
_cell.length_c   1.000
_cell.angle_alpha   90.00
_cell.angle_beta   90.00
_cell.angle_gamma   90.00
#
_symmetry.space_group_name_H-M   'P 1'
#
loop_
_entity.id
_entity.type
_entity.pdbx_description
1 polymer ?
#
loop_
_entity_poly.entity_id
_entity_poly.type
_entity_poly.pdbx_seq_one_letter_code
_entity_poly.pdbx_strand_id
1 'polypeptide(L)'
;RHGQGIFTYASGSIYNGNWKNGAMDGYGTYSYENGDTYEGDFKMGKMHGYGSYVFDNGNEYHGEWIEDSMEGEGIYAASNGNYYEGTFNDGKLNGKGTFRSSIGETYTGEWVGGRMNGRGLYIFANGNRYDGQWVNDKRTGYGIYTYLDGNLYEGYFIDGQRDGKGTFRYKVGDIYEGDWVKGQMDGHGNYFYANGDSYTGGWTKDEKAGKGKLSFVDGREYKGNFVNDQLEGSGTFTYPDGRRYTGYWLN
;
A
#
# COMPACT_ATOMS: atom_id res chain seq x y z
N ARG A 1 -24.52 17.49 -41.84
CA ARG A 1 -23.95 16.18 -42.07
C ARG A 1 -24.87 15.15 -41.40
N HIS A 2 -25.07 14.02 -42.08
CA HIS A 2 -25.88 12.92 -41.58
C HIS A 2 -25.41 11.61 -42.25
N GLY A 3 -25.34 10.48 -41.49
CA GLY A 3 -24.78 9.21 -41.99
C GLY A 3 -23.25 9.16 -41.86
N GLN A 4 -22.61 8.26 -42.56
CA GLN A 4 -21.15 8.12 -42.52
C GLN A 4 -20.44 9.17 -43.37
N GLY A 5 -19.28 9.64 -42.91
CA GLY A 5 -18.47 10.61 -43.64
C GLY A 5 -17.15 10.96 -42.98
N ILE A 6 -16.21 11.44 -43.81
CA ILE A 6 -14.91 11.94 -43.38
C ILE A 6 -14.97 13.47 -43.36
N PHE A 7 -14.42 14.07 -42.30
CA PHE A 7 -14.30 15.51 -42.21
C PHE A 7 -12.89 15.90 -41.72
N THR A 8 -12.24 16.75 -42.52
CA THR A 8 -10.94 17.32 -42.16
C THR A 8 -11.16 18.73 -41.65
N TYR A 9 -10.70 18.98 -40.46
CA TYR A 9 -10.74 20.30 -39.81
C TYR A 9 -9.61 21.19 -40.31
N ALA A 10 -9.76 22.50 -40.21
CA ALA A 10 -8.73 23.44 -40.57
C ALA A 10 -7.44 23.32 -39.72
N SER A 11 -7.55 22.74 -38.51
CA SER A 11 -6.43 22.40 -37.65
C SER A 11 -5.56 21.25 -38.17
N GLY A 12 -6.06 20.46 -39.12
CA GLY A 12 -5.43 19.20 -39.55
C GLY A 12 -6.04 17.95 -38.92
N SER A 13 -6.85 18.07 -37.86
CA SER A 13 -7.55 16.93 -37.27
C SER A 13 -8.55 16.32 -38.27
N ILE A 14 -8.78 15.00 -38.19
CA ILE A 14 -9.66 14.26 -39.08
C ILE A 14 -10.64 13.43 -38.28
N TYR A 15 -11.93 13.56 -38.59
CA TYR A 15 -12.94 12.62 -38.11
C TYR A 15 -13.47 11.76 -39.27
N ASN A 16 -13.52 10.46 -39.04
CA ASN A 16 -14.10 9.47 -39.95
C ASN A 16 -15.12 8.62 -39.18
N GLY A 17 -16.39 8.81 -39.43
CA GLY A 17 -17.43 8.11 -38.65
C GLY A 17 -18.85 8.58 -38.95
N ASN A 18 -19.72 8.29 -37.98
CA ASN A 18 -21.14 8.58 -38.08
C ASN A 18 -21.46 10.03 -37.67
N TRP A 19 -22.39 10.60 -38.40
CA TRP A 19 -22.88 11.97 -38.21
C TRP A 19 -24.39 11.98 -38.02
N LYS A 20 -24.88 12.82 -37.12
CA LYS A 20 -26.30 13.10 -36.92
C LYS A 20 -26.50 14.59 -36.65
N ASN A 21 -27.36 15.22 -37.47
CA ASN A 21 -27.66 16.65 -37.35
C ASN A 21 -26.45 17.57 -37.30
N GLY A 22 -25.37 17.20 -38.03
CA GLY A 22 -24.15 18.00 -38.09
C GLY A 22 -23.11 17.73 -37.01
N ALA A 23 -23.43 16.93 -35.99
CA ALA A 23 -22.53 16.50 -34.94
C ALA A 23 -21.99 15.03 -35.17
N MET A 24 -20.84 14.72 -34.66
CA MET A 24 -20.35 13.34 -34.53
C MET A 24 -21.30 12.58 -33.59
N ASP A 25 -21.88 11.47 -34.03
CA ASP A 25 -22.90 10.74 -33.26
C ASP A 25 -22.93 9.28 -33.74
N GLY A 26 -22.55 8.32 -32.87
CA GLY A 26 -22.29 6.94 -33.16
C GLY A 26 -20.79 6.66 -33.31
N TYR A 27 -20.44 5.50 -33.86
CA TYR A 27 -19.04 5.04 -33.92
C TYR A 27 -18.22 5.82 -34.96
N GLY A 28 -16.94 6.12 -34.58
CA GLY A 28 -16.01 6.79 -35.49
C GLY A 28 -14.58 6.83 -34.93
N THR A 29 -13.66 7.30 -35.79
CA THR A 29 -12.26 7.55 -35.44
C THR A 29 -11.98 9.03 -35.55
N TYR A 30 -11.35 9.61 -34.54
CA TYR A 30 -10.87 10.98 -34.53
C TYR A 30 -9.33 11.00 -34.41
N SER A 31 -8.66 11.55 -35.40
CA SER A 31 -7.22 11.79 -35.38
C SER A 31 -6.97 13.26 -35.10
N TYR A 32 -6.31 13.56 -34.00
CA TYR A 32 -5.97 14.91 -33.58
C TYR A 32 -4.70 15.41 -34.27
N GLU A 33 -4.56 16.71 -34.43
CA GLU A 33 -3.36 17.35 -35.01
C GLU A 33 -2.07 17.03 -34.22
N ASN A 34 -2.20 16.86 -32.88
CA ASN A 34 -1.07 16.55 -31.99
C ASN A 34 -0.58 15.10 -32.06
N GLY A 35 -1.25 14.24 -32.81
CA GLY A 35 -0.93 12.82 -32.95
C GLY A 35 -1.77 11.88 -32.10
N ASP A 36 -2.58 12.39 -31.17
CA ASP A 36 -3.56 11.56 -30.44
C ASP A 36 -4.58 10.94 -31.41
N THR A 37 -5.12 9.81 -31.02
CA THR A 37 -6.25 9.19 -31.75
C THR A 37 -7.29 8.65 -30.78
N TYR A 38 -8.55 8.81 -31.17
CA TYR A 38 -9.68 8.17 -30.50
C TYR A 38 -10.46 7.31 -31.49
N GLU A 39 -10.80 6.12 -31.07
CA GLU A 39 -11.71 5.22 -31.80
C GLU A 39 -12.78 4.71 -30.85
N GLY A 40 -14.04 5.01 -31.14
CA GLY A 40 -15.13 4.65 -30.24
C GLY A 40 -16.43 5.37 -30.56
N ASP A 41 -17.33 5.37 -29.58
CA ASP A 41 -18.62 6.01 -29.67
C ASP A 41 -18.55 7.52 -29.44
N PHE A 42 -19.34 8.25 -30.18
CA PHE A 42 -19.55 9.68 -30.05
C PHE A 42 -21.04 9.99 -29.80
N LYS A 43 -21.31 11.02 -29.02
CA LYS A 43 -22.64 11.56 -28.80
C LYS A 43 -22.60 13.08 -28.80
N MET A 44 -23.35 13.69 -29.72
CA MET A 44 -23.41 15.15 -29.87
C MET A 44 -22.04 15.84 -29.96
N GLY A 45 -21.09 15.20 -30.65
CA GLY A 45 -19.75 15.73 -30.87
C GLY A 45 -18.71 15.41 -29.82
N LYS A 46 -19.07 14.68 -28.76
CA LYS A 46 -18.18 14.30 -27.65
C LYS A 46 -17.94 12.80 -27.61
N MET A 47 -16.77 12.38 -27.14
CA MET A 47 -16.51 10.97 -26.81
C MET A 47 -17.50 10.51 -25.76
N HIS A 48 -18.09 9.34 -26.00
CA HIS A 48 -19.15 8.79 -25.15
C HIS A 48 -19.20 7.27 -25.33
N GLY A 49 -19.81 6.52 -24.37
CA GLY A 49 -19.86 5.07 -24.48
C GLY A 49 -18.48 4.42 -24.36
N TYR A 50 -18.20 3.40 -25.15
CA TYR A 50 -16.90 2.71 -25.13
C TYR A 50 -15.98 3.24 -26.22
N GLY A 51 -14.69 3.40 -25.87
CA GLY A 51 -13.68 3.83 -26.84
C GLY A 51 -12.25 3.60 -26.37
N SER A 52 -11.37 3.70 -27.35
CA SER A 52 -9.93 3.58 -27.21
C SER A 52 -9.28 4.92 -27.54
N TYR A 53 -8.50 5.47 -26.62
CA TYR A 53 -7.71 6.69 -26.82
C TYR A 53 -6.23 6.36 -26.77
N VAL A 54 -5.50 6.69 -27.82
CA VAL A 54 -4.04 6.55 -27.88
C VAL A 54 -3.46 7.96 -27.89
N PHE A 55 -2.68 8.26 -26.87
CA PHE A 55 -1.97 9.53 -26.72
C PHE A 55 -0.70 9.55 -27.57
N ASP A 56 -0.26 10.70 -28.02
CA ASP A 56 0.96 10.90 -28.82
C ASP A 56 2.24 10.42 -28.10
N ASN A 57 2.21 10.41 -26.76
CA ASN A 57 3.30 9.89 -25.92
C ASN A 57 3.31 8.36 -25.75
N GLY A 58 2.39 7.66 -26.42
CA GLY A 58 2.25 6.21 -26.37
C GLY A 58 1.52 5.64 -25.16
N ASN A 59 0.88 6.47 -24.35
CA ASN A 59 -0.09 6.00 -23.37
C ASN A 59 -1.40 5.59 -24.08
N GLU A 60 -2.18 4.68 -23.49
CA GLU A 60 -3.45 4.24 -24.03
C GLU A 60 -4.50 4.16 -22.94
N TYR A 61 -5.73 4.51 -23.27
CA TYR A 61 -6.90 4.24 -22.45
C TYR A 61 -7.96 3.50 -23.25
N HIS A 62 -8.48 2.42 -22.66
CA HIS A 62 -9.57 1.63 -23.20
C HIS A 62 -10.66 1.50 -22.15
N GLY A 63 -11.85 2.06 -22.39
CA GLY A 63 -12.89 2.04 -21.38
C GLY A 63 -14.08 2.93 -21.71
N GLU A 64 -14.84 3.24 -20.68
CA GLU A 64 -16.03 4.07 -20.77
C GLU A 64 -15.70 5.55 -20.82
N TRP A 65 -16.49 6.28 -21.59
CA TRP A 65 -16.38 7.72 -21.80
C TRP A 65 -17.73 8.41 -21.57
N ILE A 66 -17.72 9.51 -20.85
CA ILE A 66 -18.88 10.39 -20.73
C ILE A 66 -18.41 11.82 -20.99
N GLU A 67 -18.93 12.44 -22.07
CA GLU A 67 -18.68 13.84 -22.42
C GLU A 67 -17.20 14.23 -22.44
N ASP A 68 -16.36 13.44 -23.12
CA ASP A 68 -14.91 13.58 -23.27
C ASP A 68 -14.09 13.22 -22.01
N SER A 69 -14.71 12.72 -20.94
CA SER A 69 -14.03 12.26 -19.73
C SER A 69 -13.97 10.73 -19.64
N MET A 70 -12.85 10.20 -19.17
CA MET A 70 -12.74 8.79 -18.81
C MET A 70 -13.59 8.52 -17.56
N GLU A 71 -14.58 7.64 -17.71
CA GLU A 71 -15.56 7.30 -16.67
C GLU A 71 -15.76 5.78 -16.61
N GLY A 72 -16.39 5.29 -15.52
CA GLY A 72 -16.74 3.87 -15.42
C GLY A 72 -15.54 2.92 -15.45
N GLU A 73 -15.75 1.73 -15.97
CA GLU A 73 -14.69 0.72 -16.04
C GLU A 73 -13.74 0.97 -17.22
N GLY A 74 -12.44 0.87 -16.95
CA GLY A 74 -11.43 1.09 -17.97
C GLY A 74 -10.04 0.58 -17.61
N ILE A 75 -9.20 0.60 -18.64
CA ILE A 75 -7.79 0.21 -18.59
C ILE A 75 -6.95 1.37 -19.09
N TYR A 76 -5.97 1.78 -18.32
CA TYR A 76 -4.96 2.74 -18.73
C TYR A 76 -3.59 2.08 -18.78
N ALA A 77 -3.01 1.99 -19.95
CA ALA A 77 -1.66 1.49 -20.17
C ALA A 77 -0.72 2.66 -20.45
N ALA A 78 0.28 2.85 -19.58
CA ALA A 78 1.30 3.86 -19.77
C ALA A 78 2.46 3.33 -20.62
N SER A 79 3.04 4.18 -21.46
CA SER A 79 4.17 3.86 -22.34
C SER A 79 5.42 3.37 -21.58
N ASN A 80 5.53 3.70 -20.28
CA ASN A 80 6.59 3.20 -19.41
C ASN A 80 6.34 1.76 -18.89
N GLY A 81 5.25 1.10 -19.31
CA GLY A 81 4.87 -0.25 -18.92
C GLY A 81 4.03 -0.35 -17.65
N ASN A 82 3.65 0.77 -17.05
CA ASN A 82 2.69 0.76 -15.96
C ASN A 82 1.27 0.52 -16.51
N TYR A 83 0.46 -0.17 -15.72
CA TYR A 83 -0.89 -0.59 -16.10
C TYR A 83 -1.85 -0.33 -14.95
N TYR A 84 -3.01 0.22 -15.28
CA TYR A 84 -4.09 0.49 -14.33
C TYR A 84 -5.40 -0.08 -14.88
N GLU A 85 -6.15 -0.80 -14.07
CA GLU A 85 -7.44 -1.38 -14.41
C GLU A 85 -8.41 -1.13 -13.25
N GLY A 86 -9.58 -0.59 -13.55
CA GLY A 86 -10.61 -0.35 -12.55
C GLY A 86 -11.54 0.78 -12.92
N THR A 87 -12.23 1.30 -11.92
CA THR A 87 -13.22 2.36 -12.10
C THR A 87 -12.56 3.73 -12.19
N PHE A 88 -12.93 4.50 -13.19
CA PHE A 88 -12.51 5.88 -13.40
C PHE A 88 -13.64 6.85 -13.09
N ASN A 89 -13.30 8.03 -12.63
CA ASN A 89 -14.20 9.16 -12.48
C ASN A 89 -13.41 10.45 -12.73
N ASP A 90 -13.90 11.28 -13.64
CA ASP A 90 -13.25 12.52 -14.09
C ASP A 90 -11.76 12.29 -14.45
N GLY A 91 -11.50 11.26 -15.26
CA GLY A 91 -10.17 10.89 -15.76
C GLY A 91 -9.21 10.30 -14.72
N LYS A 92 -9.67 9.97 -13.51
CA LYS A 92 -8.83 9.41 -12.43
C LYS A 92 -9.39 8.12 -11.89
N LEU A 93 -8.51 7.21 -11.48
CA LEU A 93 -8.93 6.02 -10.73
C LEU A 93 -9.70 6.42 -9.47
N ASN A 94 -10.89 5.84 -9.31
CA ASN A 94 -11.77 6.12 -8.19
C ASN A 94 -12.66 4.89 -7.94
N GLY A 95 -12.69 4.38 -6.72
CA GLY A 95 -13.37 3.12 -6.43
C GLY A 95 -12.37 1.96 -6.35
N LYS A 96 -12.70 0.80 -6.88
CA LYS A 96 -11.82 -0.37 -6.88
C LYS A 96 -10.96 -0.42 -8.13
N GLY A 97 -9.70 -0.82 -7.98
CA GLY A 97 -8.81 -0.96 -9.12
C GLY A 97 -7.51 -1.69 -8.80
N THR A 98 -6.82 -2.08 -9.85
CA THR A 98 -5.52 -2.74 -9.80
C THR A 98 -4.49 -1.90 -10.54
N PHE A 99 -3.36 -1.67 -9.91
CA PHE A 99 -2.15 -1.12 -10.50
C PHE A 99 -1.10 -2.21 -10.65
N ARG A 100 -0.38 -2.20 -11.76
CA ARG A 100 0.82 -3.03 -12.00
C ARG A 100 1.92 -2.14 -12.54
N SER A 101 3.06 -2.10 -11.87
CA SER A 101 4.22 -1.38 -12.37
C SER A 101 5.05 -2.23 -13.32
N SER A 102 5.84 -1.58 -14.18
CA SER A 102 6.81 -2.24 -15.07
C SER A 102 7.91 -3.01 -14.34
N ILE A 103 8.12 -2.73 -13.05
CA ILE A 103 9.11 -3.42 -12.21
C ILE A 103 8.51 -4.54 -11.34
N GLY A 104 7.23 -4.90 -11.58
CA GLY A 104 6.57 -6.03 -10.93
C GLY A 104 5.85 -5.72 -9.62
N GLU A 105 5.74 -4.46 -9.22
CA GLU A 105 4.88 -4.08 -8.08
C GLU A 105 3.41 -4.15 -8.48
N THR A 106 2.55 -4.53 -7.53
CA THR A 106 1.11 -4.51 -7.75
C THR A 106 0.38 -3.91 -6.54
N TYR A 107 -0.67 -3.16 -6.82
CA TYR A 107 -1.65 -2.77 -5.81
C TYR A 107 -3.04 -3.17 -6.28
N THR A 108 -3.81 -3.80 -5.41
CA THR A 108 -5.23 -4.08 -5.64
C THR A 108 -6.01 -3.59 -4.43
N GLY A 109 -6.91 -2.64 -4.64
CA GLY A 109 -7.61 -2.01 -3.53
C GLY A 109 -8.47 -0.83 -3.95
N GLU A 110 -8.73 0.04 -2.98
CA GLU A 110 -9.56 1.22 -3.15
C GLU A 110 -8.70 2.43 -3.57
N TRP A 111 -9.31 3.27 -4.41
CA TRP A 111 -8.69 4.46 -4.99
C TRP A 111 -9.59 5.68 -4.79
N VAL A 112 -9.00 6.82 -4.52
CA VAL A 112 -9.70 8.12 -4.47
C VAL A 112 -8.83 9.15 -5.19
N GLY A 113 -9.36 9.71 -6.28
CA GLY A 113 -8.68 10.74 -7.06
C GLY A 113 -7.31 10.33 -7.60
N GLY A 114 -7.15 9.05 -8.00
CA GLY A 114 -5.91 8.47 -8.52
C GLY A 114 -4.87 8.09 -7.46
N ARG A 115 -5.26 8.07 -6.18
CA ARG A 115 -4.38 7.67 -5.07
C ARG A 115 -4.91 6.45 -4.34
N MET A 116 -4.01 5.60 -3.86
CA MET A 116 -4.36 4.47 -2.99
C MET A 116 -5.00 5.00 -1.71
N ASN A 117 -6.22 4.54 -1.43
CA ASN A 117 -7.00 4.89 -0.24
C ASN A 117 -7.78 3.66 0.23
N GLY A 118 -8.36 3.73 1.44
CA GLY A 118 -9.16 2.64 1.97
C GLY A 118 -8.34 1.37 2.18
N ARG A 119 -8.91 0.21 1.91
CA ARG A 119 -8.24 -1.08 2.08
C ARG A 119 -7.63 -1.56 0.77
N GLY A 120 -6.40 -2.08 0.85
CA GLY A 120 -5.73 -2.66 -0.32
C GLY A 120 -4.52 -3.51 0.00
N LEU A 121 -4.22 -4.41 -0.93
CA LEU A 121 -3.06 -5.27 -0.93
C LEU A 121 -2.00 -4.69 -1.87
N TYR A 122 -0.81 -4.41 -1.35
CA TYR A 122 0.37 -4.04 -2.13
C TYR A 122 1.40 -5.17 -2.09
N ILE A 123 1.90 -5.55 -3.25
CA ILE A 123 3.02 -6.47 -3.41
C ILE A 123 4.17 -5.67 -3.99
N PHE A 124 5.26 -5.59 -3.23
CA PHE A 124 6.47 -4.86 -3.61
C PHE A 124 7.33 -5.66 -4.60
N ALA A 125 8.17 -4.99 -5.37
CA ALA A 125 9.08 -5.63 -6.34
C ALA A 125 10.02 -6.66 -5.68
N ASN A 126 10.38 -6.46 -4.40
CA ASN A 126 11.18 -7.40 -3.62
C ASN A 126 10.38 -8.59 -3.05
N GLY A 127 9.09 -8.72 -3.36
CA GLY A 127 8.20 -9.79 -2.90
C GLY A 127 7.58 -9.59 -1.52
N ASN A 128 7.91 -8.52 -0.79
CA ASN A 128 7.20 -8.17 0.43
C ASN A 128 5.74 -7.85 0.11
N ARG A 129 4.86 -7.95 1.12
CA ARG A 129 3.41 -7.66 0.96
C ARG A 129 2.92 -6.80 2.11
N TYR A 130 1.99 -5.91 1.80
CA TYR A 130 1.22 -5.19 2.79
C TYR A 130 -0.28 -5.30 2.47
N ASP A 131 -1.06 -5.86 3.39
CA ASP A 131 -2.53 -5.89 3.37
C ASP A 131 -3.04 -5.02 4.51
N GLY A 132 -3.65 -3.89 4.20
CA GLY A 132 -4.07 -2.96 5.23
C GLY A 132 -4.69 -1.68 4.69
N GLN A 133 -4.73 -0.69 5.57
CA GLN A 133 -5.33 0.61 5.29
C GLN A 133 -4.34 1.57 4.63
N TRP A 134 -4.85 2.38 3.72
CA TRP A 134 -4.13 3.38 2.94
C TRP A 134 -4.80 4.73 3.03
N VAL A 135 -4.03 5.79 3.09
CA VAL A 135 -4.48 7.17 2.92
C VAL A 135 -3.45 7.91 2.07
N ASN A 136 -3.89 8.40 0.90
CA ASN A 136 -3.05 9.18 -0.02
C ASN A 136 -1.70 8.50 -0.30
N ASP A 137 -1.71 7.25 -0.76
CA ASP A 137 -0.55 6.41 -1.10
C ASP A 137 0.32 5.98 0.09
N LYS A 138 -0.09 6.27 1.32
CA LYS A 138 0.65 5.89 2.53
C LYS A 138 -0.08 4.83 3.33
N ARG A 139 0.66 3.82 3.79
CA ARG A 139 0.16 2.83 4.75
C ARG A 139 -0.21 3.55 6.05
N THR A 140 -1.41 3.31 6.55
CA THR A 140 -1.93 3.91 7.78
C THR A 140 -2.87 2.94 8.50
N GLY A 141 -3.25 3.24 9.75
CA GLY A 141 -4.17 2.38 10.49
C GLY A 141 -3.66 0.96 10.63
N TYR A 142 -4.57 0.00 10.72
CA TYR A 142 -4.22 -1.40 10.93
C TYR A 142 -3.89 -2.12 9.63
N GLY A 143 -2.82 -2.97 9.66
CA GLY A 143 -2.41 -3.77 8.52
C GLY A 143 -1.44 -4.88 8.87
N ILE A 144 -1.22 -5.77 7.91
CA ILE A 144 -0.30 -6.89 7.97
C ILE A 144 0.81 -6.67 6.95
N TYR A 145 2.06 -6.66 7.40
CA TYR A 145 3.23 -6.61 6.54
C TYR A 145 3.96 -7.94 6.59
N THR A 146 3.99 -8.64 5.47
CA THR A 146 4.70 -9.91 5.31
C THR A 146 6.00 -9.67 4.57
N TYR A 147 7.11 -10.01 5.19
CA TYR A 147 8.43 -9.94 4.59
C TYR A 147 8.73 -11.21 3.79
N LEU A 148 9.45 -11.09 2.69
CA LEU A 148 9.85 -12.22 1.86
C LEU A 148 10.71 -13.25 2.63
N ASP A 149 11.48 -12.78 3.62
CA ASP A 149 12.31 -13.63 4.47
C ASP A 149 11.53 -14.49 5.47
N GLY A 150 10.22 -14.29 5.58
CA GLY A 150 9.31 -15.03 6.46
C GLY A 150 8.98 -14.32 7.78
N ASN A 151 9.51 -13.12 8.01
CA ASN A 151 9.05 -12.28 9.11
C ASN A 151 7.63 -11.75 8.82
N LEU A 152 6.89 -11.39 9.89
CA LEU A 152 5.55 -10.82 9.77
C LEU A 152 5.34 -9.75 10.84
N TYR A 153 4.82 -8.60 10.44
CA TYR A 153 4.30 -7.60 11.35
C TYR A 153 2.79 -7.44 11.17
N GLU A 154 2.07 -7.44 12.27
CA GLU A 154 0.64 -7.19 12.33
C GLU A 154 0.37 -6.11 13.37
N GLY A 155 -0.18 -4.95 12.96
CA GLY A 155 -0.38 -3.83 13.87
C GLY A 155 -0.67 -2.52 13.15
N TYR A 156 -0.45 -1.43 13.90
CA TYR A 156 -0.75 -0.09 13.40
C TYR A 156 0.42 0.54 12.65
N PHE A 157 0.06 1.38 11.69
CA PHE A 157 0.96 2.16 10.84
C PHE A 157 0.56 3.64 10.86
N ILE A 158 1.55 4.51 10.84
CA ILE A 158 1.41 5.96 10.61
C ILE A 158 2.45 6.35 9.56
N ASP A 159 2.01 6.99 8.47
CA ASP A 159 2.88 7.45 7.37
C ASP A 159 3.84 6.37 6.84
N GLY A 160 3.38 5.11 6.77
CA GLY A 160 4.15 3.99 6.25
C GLY A 160 5.09 3.31 7.25
N GLN A 161 5.19 3.81 8.49
CA GLN A 161 6.00 3.24 9.56
C GLN A 161 5.13 2.50 10.58
N ARG A 162 5.67 1.45 11.21
CA ARG A 162 5.04 0.79 12.37
C ARG A 162 4.95 1.81 13.49
N ASP A 163 3.76 2.07 14.01
CA ASP A 163 3.53 3.07 15.05
C ASP A 163 2.23 2.74 15.80
N GLY A 164 2.27 2.70 17.15
CA GLY A 164 1.18 2.22 17.99
C GLY A 164 1.36 0.76 18.41
N LYS A 165 0.29 0.03 18.64
CA LYS A 165 0.35 -1.37 19.06
C LYS A 165 0.55 -2.30 17.87
N GLY A 166 1.41 -3.33 18.06
CA GLY A 166 1.64 -4.34 17.03
C GLY A 166 2.41 -5.55 17.52
N THR A 167 2.30 -6.61 16.74
CA THR A 167 2.99 -7.89 16.94
C THR A 167 3.98 -8.11 15.81
N PHE A 168 5.22 -8.36 16.13
CA PHE A 168 6.24 -8.80 15.16
C PHE A 168 6.59 -10.26 15.42
N ARG A 169 6.42 -11.10 14.41
CA ARG A 169 6.80 -12.51 14.43
C ARG A 169 8.04 -12.70 13.59
N TYR A 170 9.11 -13.05 14.24
CA TYR A 170 10.39 -13.35 13.57
C TYR A 170 10.35 -14.75 12.98
N LYS A 171 10.94 -14.94 11.81
CA LYS A 171 11.09 -16.26 11.17
C LYS A 171 11.79 -17.29 12.09
N VAL A 172 12.68 -16.83 12.96
CA VAL A 172 13.40 -17.69 13.91
C VAL A 172 12.52 -18.18 15.06
N GLY A 173 11.28 -17.69 15.17
CA GLY A 173 10.29 -18.11 16.17
C GLY A 173 10.12 -17.13 17.32
N ASP A 174 10.92 -16.07 17.41
CA ASP A 174 10.71 -15.01 18.39
C ASP A 174 9.44 -14.23 18.08
N ILE A 175 8.81 -13.65 19.11
CA ILE A 175 7.63 -12.80 18.97
C ILE A 175 7.79 -11.58 19.88
N TYR A 176 7.56 -10.40 19.31
CA TYR A 176 7.36 -9.18 20.08
C TYR A 176 5.92 -8.71 19.97
N GLU A 177 5.31 -8.40 21.12
CA GLU A 177 3.96 -7.83 21.22
C GLU A 177 4.01 -6.58 22.08
N GLY A 178 3.83 -5.39 21.49
CA GLY A 178 3.99 -4.16 22.28
C GLY A 178 3.82 -2.87 21.50
N ASP A 179 4.39 -1.82 22.08
CA ASP A 179 4.38 -0.48 21.55
C ASP A 179 5.47 -0.29 20.49
N TRP A 180 5.14 0.44 19.43
CA TRP A 180 6.00 0.81 18.34
C TRP A 180 5.97 2.31 18.14
N VAL A 181 7.12 2.91 17.94
CA VAL A 181 7.26 4.34 17.59
C VAL A 181 8.22 4.45 16.41
N LYS A 182 7.74 4.97 15.28
CA LYS A 182 8.52 5.19 14.05
C LYS A 182 9.35 3.97 13.60
N GLY A 183 8.75 2.78 13.68
CA GLY A 183 9.35 1.53 13.23
C GLY A 183 10.17 0.77 14.28
N GLN A 184 10.36 1.32 15.48
CA GLN A 184 11.14 0.72 16.57
C GLN A 184 10.25 0.26 17.73
N MET A 185 10.66 -0.79 18.46
CA MET A 185 10.05 -1.18 19.73
C MET A 185 10.37 -0.07 20.74
N ASP A 186 9.35 0.63 21.20
CA ASP A 186 9.51 1.76 22.12
C ASP A 186 8.22 1.94 22.94
N GLY A 187 8.33 1.92 24.27
CA GLY A 187 7.22 1.90 25.21
C GLY A 187 7.18 0.63 26.02
N HIS A 188 6.06 -0.07 26.09
CA HIS A 188 5.90 -1.31 26.85
C HIS A 188 5.62 -2.50 25.92
N GLY A 189 6.26 -3.67 26.19
CA GLY A 189 6.05 -4.84 25.37
C GLY A 189 6.48 -6.15 26.02
N ASN A 190 5.99 -7.24 25.40
CA ASN A 190 6.35 -8.61 25.71
C ASN A 190 7.22 -9.16 24.57
N TYR A 191 8.32 -9.79 24.90
CA TYR A 191 9.17 -10.50 23.94
C TYR A 191 9.24 -11.97 24.34
N PHE A 192 8.83 -12.85 23.46
CA PHE A 192 8.87 -14.29 23.62
C PHE A 192 9.98 -14.82 22.71
N TYR A 193 11.01 -15.40 23.33
CA TYR A 193 12.12 -16.00 22.62
C TYR A 193 11.78 -17.42 22.16
N ALA A 194 12.30 -17.83 21.02
CA ALA A 194 12.10 -19.17 20.47
C ALA A 194 12.59 -20.30 21.38
N ASN A 195 13.55 -19.99 22.28
CA ASN A 195 14.05 -20.93 23.29
C ASN A 195 13.12 -21.12 24.50
N GLY A 196 12.00 -20.38 24.56
CA GLY A 196 11.03 -20.44 25.64
C GLY A 196 11.23 -19.39 26.75
N ASP A 197 12.26 -18.58 26.71
CA ASP A 197 12.43 -17.43 27.59
C ASP A 197 11.41 -16.34 27.25
N SER A 198 11.16 -15.40 28.17
CA SER A 198 10.31 -14.25 27.89
C SER A 198 10.74 -13.01 28.65
N TYR A 199 10.53 -11.86 28.05
CA TYR A 199 10.71 -10.56 28.69
C TYR A 199 9.40 -9.77 28.61
N THR A 200 9.03 -9.14 29.74
CA THR A 200 7.92 -8.20 29.83
C THR A 200 8.44 -6.93 30.49
N GLY A 201 8.36 -5.81 29.83
CA GLY A 201 8.87 -4.55 30.41
C GLY A 201 8.96 -3.39 29.43
N GLY A 202 9.74 -2.40 29.82
CA GLY A 202 9.99 -1.21 29.00
C GLY A 202 10.97 -1.47 27.86
N TRP A 203 10.78 -0.73 26.78
CA TRP A 203 11.59 -0.73 25.56
C TRP A 203 11.93 0.69 25.16
N THR A 204 13.11 0.91 24.64
CA THR A 204 13.51 2.18 24.04
C THR A 204 14.40 1.88 22.83
N LYS A 205 13.95 2.27 21.63
CA LYS A 205 14.69 2.11 20.37
C LYS A 205 15.21 0.69 20.15
N ASP A 206 14.32 -0.29 20.27
CA ASP A 206 14.58 -1.73 20.10
C ASP A 206 15.37 -2.40 21.25
N GLU A 207 15.74 -1.68 22.32
CA GLU A 207 16.48 -2.19 23.46
C GLU A 207 15.61 -2.22 24.73
N LYS A 208 15.79 -3.23 25.59
CA LYS A 208 15.11 -3.31 26.89
C LYS A 208 15.57 -2.16 27.77
N ALA A 209 14.60 -1.46 28.37
CA ALA A 209 14.86 -0.27 29.19
C ALA A 209 13.87 -0.15 30.36
N GLY A 210 14.33 0.50 31.44
CA GLY A 210 13.51 0.71 32.61
C GLY A 210 13.17 -0.58 33.36
N LYS A 211 12.00 -0.63 34.00
CA LYS A 211 11.59 -1.82 34.78
C LYS A 211 11.09 -2.94 33.85
N GLY A 212 11.54 -4.14 34.14
CA GLY A 212 11.13 -5.34 33.40
C GLY A 212 11.30 -6.63 34.21
N LYS A 213 10.74 -7.68 33.63
CA LYS A 213 10.80 -9.04 34.10
C LYS A 213 11.31 -9.95 32.97
N LEU A 214 12.43 -10.62 33.22
CA LEU A 214 12.97 -11.66 32.34
C LEU A 214 12.72 -13.01 33.00
N SER A 215 11.99 -13.89 32.31
CA SER A 215 11.69 -15.26 32.78
C SER A 215 12.38 -16.24 31.86
N PHE A 216 13.15 -17.16 32.45
CA PHE A 216 13.86 -18.20 31.72
C PHE A 216 13.07 -19.51 31.70
N VAL A 217 13.20 -20.28 30.64
CA VAL A 217 12.52 -21.56 30.45
C VAL A 217 12.84 -22.56 31.59
N ASP A 218 14.00 -22.44 32.21
CA ASP A 218 14.43 -23.29 33.34
C ASP A 218 13.86 -22.85 34.71
N GLY A 219 12.97 -21.85 34.72
CA GLY A 219 12.28 -21.36 35.90
C GLY A 219 13.02 -20.26 36.67
N ARG A 220 14.19 -19.83 36.21
CA ARG A 220 14.86 -18.63 36.75
C ARG A 220 14.04 -17.39 36.34
N GLU A 221 14.12 -16.37 37.17
CA GLU A 221 13.44 -15.09 36.91
C GLU A 221 14.32 -13.92 37.41
N TYR A 222 14.43 -12.88 36.56
CA TYR A 222 14.94 -11.58 36.99
C TYR A 222 13.82 -10.55 36.91
N LYS A 223 13.68 -9.75 37.98
CA LYS A 223 12.77 -8.61 38.02
C LYS A 223 13.53 -7.39 38.55
N GLY A 224 13.72 -6.40 37.71
CA GLY A 224 14.53 -5.22 38.04
C GLY A 224 14.60 -4.22 36.90
N ASN A 225 15.68 -3.42 36.93
CA ASN A 225 15.90 -2.39 35.92
C ASN A 225 16.78 -2.94 34.78
N PHE A 226 16.55 -2.41 33.59
CA PHE A 226 17.28 -2.66 32.35
C PHE A 226 17.77 -1.35 31.76
N VAL A 227 18.96 -1.33 31.21
CA VAL A 227 19.54 -0.26 30.39
C VAL A 227 20.25 -0.90 29.22
N ASN A 228 19.87 -0.55 27.98
CA ASN A 228 20.47 -1.07 26.75
C ASN A 228 20.60 -2.61 26.78
N ASP A 229 19.47 -3.30 27.01
CA ASP A 229 19.36 -4.77 27.14
C ASP A 229 20.02 -5.40 28.37
N GLN A 230 20.76 -4.65 29.16
CA GLN A 230 21.57 -5.18 30.28
C GLN A 230 20.85 -4.95 31.62
N LEU A 231 21.11 -5.88 32.57
CA LEU A 231 20.60 -5.70 33.94
C LEU A 231 21.41 -4.60 34.63
N GLU A 232 20.70 -3.56 35.08
CA GLU A 232 21.35 -2.42 35.73
C GLU A 232 20.50 -1.90 36.89
N GLY A 233 21.18 -1.42 37.95
CA GLY A 233 20.48 -0.88 39.12
C GLY A 233 19.88 -1.95 40.02
N SER A 234 18.82 -1.62 40.75
CA SER A 234 18.20 -2.53 41.71
C SER A 234 17.38 -3.62 41.02
N GLY A 235 17.51 -4.86 41.47
CA GLY A 235 16.77 -6.00 40.99
C GLY A 235 16.78 -7.21 41.90
N THR A 236 15.92 -8.17 41.59
CA THR A 236 15.86 -9.48 42.29
C THR A 236 15.94 -10.58 41.26
N PHE A 237 16.89 -11.49 41.47
CA PHE A 237 17.02 -12.72 40.72
C PHE A 237 16.50 -13.89 41.59
N THR A 238 15.56 -14.66 41.07
CA THR A 238 14.94 -15.79 41.75
C THR A 238 15.31 -17.07 41.02
N TYR A 239 15.73 -18.09 41.78
CA TYR A 239 16.08 -19.42 41.28
C TYR A 239 14.86 -20.37 41.42
N PRO A 240 14.80 -21.46 40.66
CA PRO A 240 13.71 -22.44 40.73
C PRO A 240 13.53 -23.11 42.09
N ASP A 241 14.60 -23.23 42.85
CA ASP A 241 14.59 -23.77 44.22
C ASP A 241 14.17 -22.77 45.30
N GLY A 242 13.72 -21.56 44.88
CA GLY A 242 13.26 -20.50 45.77
C GLY A 242 14.37 -19.60 46.34
N ARG A 243 15.63 -19.88 46.12
CA ARG A 243 16.69 -18.94 46.47
C ARG A 243 16.53 -17.62 45.74
N ARG A 244 16.89 -16.52 46.41
CA ARG A 244 16.78 -15.18 45.82
C ARG A 244 18.03 -14.37 46.10
N TYR A 245 18.45 -13.60 45.09
CA TYR A 245 19.43 -12.56 45.24
C TYR A 245 18.76 -11.21 44.96
N THR A 246 18.75 -10.32 45.93
CA THR A 246 18.28 -8.94 45.76
C THR A 246 19.45 -8.00 45.98
N GLY A 247 19.73 -7.17 45.00
CA GLY A 247 20.92 -6.33 45.04
C GLY A 247 20.97 -5.31 43.95
N TYR A 248 22.16 -4.76 43.77
CA TYR A 248 22.46 -3.78 42.74
C TYR A 248 23.27 -4.44 41.61
N TRP A 249 22.88 -4.20 40.38
CA TRP A 249 23.53 -4.76 39.20
C TRP A 249 24.32 -3.64 38.52
N LEU A 250 25.58 -3.87 38.21
CA LEU A 250 26.46 -2.95 37.50
C LEU A 250 27.02 -3.66 36.27
N ASN A 251 27.13 -2.92 35.18
CA ASN A 251 27.84 -3.35 33.98
C ASN A 251 29.35 -3.33 34.17
#